data_02f415d527b0fc95d280f953fff19161
#
_entry.id   02f415d527b0fc95d280f953fff19161
#
_cell.length_a   1.000
_cell.length_b   1.000
_cell.length_c   1.000
_cell.angle_alpha   90.00
_cell.angle_beta   90.00
_cell.angle_gamma   90.00
#
_symmetry.space_group_name_H-M   'P 1'
#
loop_
_entity.id
_entity.type
_entity.pdbx_description
1 polymer ?
#
loop_
_entity_poly.entity_id
_entity_poly.type
_entity_poly.pdbx_seq_one_letter_code
_entity_poly.pdbx_strand_id
1 'polypeptide(L)'
;WYIMKKIAIIGLGKWGRNLLREFSKISCVTKCHTRGNQKNISWLRKNYPKVVHTTSIRDIFTDKNIDAVVISTPIDSHFKIARNALEAGKHVFVEKPMTSTIVEAKQLLKIAKSKNLNLFVGHIFLHNEIFKKIKKIDSQESIIYAHFAWKKFGTFDEDIFKNLLSHDISLILELFGAPNRIRLTSNVGFITTSDRISLELNLTQHRKCDVSIDRIAPYKEKSVTFLTKKNLFVWNDDKLLRFDKRSQLFKKIYQSKNTPLHLECKDFIINITNKKVSYDSAILALNVTRILSKLSR
;
A
#
# COMPACT_ATOMS: atom_id res chain seq x y z
N TRP A 1 -20.24 -22.02 -12.28
CA TRP A 1 -19.83 -20.78 -12.99
C TRP A 1 -19.44 -19.75 -11.95
N TYR A 2 -18.15 -19.43 -11.85
CA TYR A 2 -17.67 -18.36 -10.96
C TYR A 2 -18.14 -17.02 -11.57
N ILE A 3 -19.09 -16.35 -10.93
CA ILE A 3 -19.52 -15.01 -11.37
C ILE A 3 -18.38 -14.06 -11.07
N MET A 4 -17.70 -13.59 -12.13
CA MET A 4 -16.62 -12.61 -12.01
C MET A 4 -17.18 -11.30 -11.42
N LYS A 5 -16.54 -10.80 -10.36
CA LYS A 5 -16.91 -9.52 -9.75
C LYS A 5 -16.76 -8.38 -10.74
N LYS A 6 -17.79 -7.52 -10.83
CA LYS A 6 -17.80 -6.33 -11.66
C LYS A 6 -17.32 -5.14 -10.86
N ILE A 7 -16.29 -4.46 -11.37
CA ILE A 7 -15.68 -3.34 -10.66
C ILE A 7 -15.56 -2.11 -11.56
N ALA A 8 -15.42 -0.94 -10.94
CA ALA A 8 -15.10 0.30 -11.62
C ALA A 8 -13.81 0.90 -11.08
N ILE A 9 -13.02 1.53 -11.96
CA ILE A 9 -11.80 2.26 -11.59
C ILE A 9 -12.09 3.76 -11.57
N ILE A 10 -11.73 4.43 -10.48
CA ILE A 10 -11.88 5.89 -10.31
C ILE A 10 -10.50 6.51 -10.20
N GLY A 11 -10.12 7.24 -11.25
CA GLY A 11 -8.77 7.77 -11.42
C GLY A 11 -7.92 6.91 -12.37
N LEU A 12 -7.53 7.48 -13.52
CA LEU A 12 -6.75 6.79 -14.55
C LEU A 12 -5.40 7.49 -14.77
N GLY A 13 -4.76 7.91 -13.68
CA GLY A 13 -3.38 8.37 -13.69
C GLY A 13 -2.39 7.21 -13.94
N LYS A 14 -1.10 7.47 -13.78
CA LYS A 14 -0.05 6.45 -13.95
C LYS A 14 -0.32 5.20 -13.10
N TRP A 15 -0.69 5.38 -11.83
CA TRP A 15 -0.98 4.27 -10.92
C TRP A 15 -2.31 3.58 -11.24
N GLY A 16 -3.36 4.34 -11.52
CA GLY A 16 -4.66 3.78 -11.92
C GLY A 16 -4.61 2.90 -13.16
N ARG A 17 -3.70 3.17 -14.11
CA ARG A 17 -3.44 2.29 -15.27
C ARG A 17 -2.82 0.96 -14.84
N ASN A 18 -1.96 0.94 -13.83
CA ASN A 18 -1.41 -0.29 -13.29
C ASN A 18 -2.48 -1.13 -12.59
N LEU A 19 -3.33 -0.49 -11.78
CA LEU A 19 -4.48 -1.14 -11.14
C LEU A 19 -5.47 -1.69 -12.17
N LEU A 20 -5.81 -0.90 -13.19
CA LEU A 20 -6.69 -1.36 -14.27
C LEU A 20 -6.13 -2.62 -14.94
N ARG A 21 -4.82 -2.64 -15.23
CA ARG A 21 -4.15 -3.80 -15.84
C ARG A 21 -4.25 -5.05 -14.96
N GLU A 22 -4.00 -4.92 -13.66
CA GLU A 22 -4.03 -6.08 -12.76
C GLU A 22 -5.46 -6.55 -12.49
N PHE A 23 -6.38 -5.64 -12.22
CA PHE A 23 -7.79 -6.00 -11.99
C PHE A 23 -8.46 -6.61 -13.23
N SER A 24 -8.09 -6.17 -14.44
CA SER A 24 -8.65 -6.74 -15.69
C SER A 24 -8.25 -8.20 -15.92
N LYS A 25 -7.21 -8.71 -15.25
CA LYS A 25 -6.80 -10.13 -15.31
C LYS A 25 -7.65 -11.03 -14.42
N ILE A 26 -8.28 -10.48 -13.37
CA ILE A 26 -8.88 -11.23 -12.26
C ILE A 26 -10.33 -10.85 -11.95
N SER A 27 -10.87 -9.84 -12.64
CA SER A 27 -12.21 -9.32 -12.45
C SER A 27 -12.76 -8.72 -13.75
N CYS A 28 -14.03 -8.38 -13.77
CA CYS A 28 -14.63 -7.65 -14.89
C CYS A 28 -14.62 -6.15 -14.61
N VAL A 29 -13.67 -5.42 -15.18
CA VAL A 29 -13.68 -3.95 -15.13
C VAL A 29 -14.69 -3.42 -16.13
N THR A 30 -15.79 -2.84 -15.65
CA THR A 30 -16.90 -2.38 -16.51
C THR A 30 -16.82 -0.91 -16.85
N LYS A 31 -16.40 -0.08 -15.88
CA LYS A 31 -16.34 1.38 -16.03
C LYS A 31 -15.02 1.95 -15.52
N CYS A 32 -14.62 3.06 -16.12
CA CYS A 32 -13.48 3.85 -15.67
C CYS A 32 -13.82 5.34 -15.67
N HIS A 33 -13.65 6.00 -14.53
CA HIS A 33 -13.85 7.44 -14.39
C HIS A 33 -12.57 8.23 -14.54
N THR A 34 -12.61 9.31 -15.31
CA THR A 34 -11.59 10.36 -15.38
C THR A 34 -12.24 11.73 -15.41
N ARG A 35 -11.49 12.78 -15.03
CA ARG A 35 -11.93 14.18 -15.12
C ARG A 35 -11.83 14.78 -16.54
N GLY A 36 -11.89 13.95 -17.59
CA GLY A 36 -11.83 14.43 -18.97
C GLY A 36 -10.42 14.54 -19.58
N ASN A 37 -9.39 14.00 -18.95
CA ASN A 37 -8.04 14.00 -19.53
C ASN A 37 -7.99 13.15 -20.80
N GLN A 38 -7.85 13.80 -21.95
CA GLN A 38 -7.92 13.17 -23.27
C GLN A 38 -6.85 12.11 -23.50
N LYS A 39 -5.61 12.31 -22.99
CA LYS A 39 -4.53 11.31 -23.08
C LYS A 39 -4.90 10.01 -22.35
N ASN A 40 -5.54 10.13 -21.19
CA ASN A 40 -6.00 8.96 -20.43
C ASN A 40 -7.17 8.28 -21.11
N ILE A 41 -8.11 9.04 -21.66
CA ILE A 41 -9.29 8.51 -22.37
C ILE A 41 -8.85 7.76 -23.65
N SER A 42 -7.98 8.35 -24.44
CA SER A 42 -7.44 7.74 -25.67
C SER A 42 -6.68 6.44 -25.34
N TRP A 43 -5.86 6.47 -24.27
CA TRP A 43 -5.18 5.27 -23.79
C TRP A 43 -6.15 4.18 -23.37
N LEU A 44 -7.22 4.51 -22.63
CA LEU A 44 -8.24 3.58 -22.20
C LEU A 44 -8.93 2.93 -23.40
N ARG A 45 -9.44 3.73 -24.34
CA ARG A 45 -10.11 3.25 -25.55
C ARG A 45 -9.25 2.32 -26.38
N LYS A 46 -7.96 2.65 -26.53
CA LYS A 46 -7.00 1.84 -27.28
C LYS A 46 -6.72 0.49 -26.61
N ASN A 47 -6.51 0.45 -25.29
CA ASN A 47 -6.04 -0.73 -24.57
C ASN A 47 -7.16 -1.57 -23.95
N TYR A 48 -8.31 -0.95 -23.65
CA TYR A 48 -9.45 -1.57 -22.97
C TYR A 48 -10.76 -1.10 -23.59
N PRO A 49 -11.03 -1.40 -24.87
CA PRO A 49 -12.19 -0.87 -25.63
C PRO A 49 -13.55 -1.29 -25.05
N LYS A 50 -13.59 -2.37 -24.25
CA LYS A 50 -14.82 -2.84 -23.58
C LYS A 50 -15.11 -2.11 -22.27
N VAL A 51 -14.18 -1.33 -21.73
CA VAL A 51 -14.36 -0.57 -20.49
C VAL A 51 -14.99 0.77 -20.82
N VAL A 52 -16.17 1.02 -20.28
CA VAL A 52 -16.91 2.26 -20.52
C VAL A 52 -16.24 3.41 -19.79
N HIS A 53 -15.89 4.47 -20.52
CA HIS A 53 -15.41 5.72 -19.93
C HIS A 53 -16.59 6.58 -19.47
N THR A 54 -16.48 7.17 -18.28
CA THR A 54 -17.41 8.20 -17.79
C THR A 54 -16.66 9.37 -17.13
N THR A 55 -17.21 10.56 -17.23
CA THR A 55 -16.80 11.75 -16.47
C THR A 55 -17.69 11.98 -15.25
N SER A 56 -18.79 11.24 -15.13
CA SER A 56 -19.72 11.28 -14.00
C SER A 56 -19.44 10.13 -13.03
N ILE A 57 -18.94 10.45 -11.86
CA ILE A 57 -18.73 9.45 -10.81
C ILE A 57 -20.06 8.85 -10.31
N ARG A 58 -21.15 9.59 -10.44
CA ARG A 58 -22.51 9.16 -10.08
C ARG A 58 -22.92 7.93 -10.88
N ASP A 59 -22.55 7.84 -12.16
CA ASP A 59 -22.86 6.69 -13.03
C ASP A 59 -22.27 5.37 -12.53
N ILE A 60 -21.20 5.46 -11.73
CA ILE A 60 -20.59 4.30 -11.07
C ILE A 60 -21.35 3.94 -9.80
N PHE A 61 -21.69 4.92 -8.99
CA PHE A 61 -22.35 4.68 -7.71
C PHE A 61 -23.78 4.18 -7.85
N THR A 62 -24.52 4.67 -8.86
CA THR A 62 -25.91 4.27 -9.12
C THR A 62 -26.05 2.96 -9.88
N ASP A 63 -24.98 2.47 -10.52
CA ASP A 63 -25.02 1.21 -11.26
C ASP A 63 -25.05 0.01 -10.31
N LYS A 64 -26.20 -0.65 -10.24
CA LYS A 64 -26.42 -1.83 -9.37
C LYS A 64 -25.58 -3.05 -9.77
N ASN A 65 -25.06 -3.07 -11.01
CA ASN A 65 -24.22 -4.17 -11.49
C ASN A 65 -22.76 -4.07 -11.04
N ILE A 66 -22.32 -2.93 -10.47
CA ILE A 66 -20.97 -2.76 -9.97
C ILE A 66 -20.92 -3.24 -8.52
N ASP A 67 -20.08 -4.24 -8.23
CA ASP A 67 -19.86 -4.78 -6.87
C ASP A 67 -18.91 -3.89 -6.05
N ALA A 68 -17.86 -3.36 -6.69
CA ALA A 68 -16.80 -2.63 -6.00
C ALA A 68 -16.21 -1.50 -6.83
N VAL A 69 -15.58 -0.54 -6.13
CA VAL A 69 -14.82 0.53 -6.76
C VAL A 69 -13.37 0.50 -6.31
N VAL A 70 -12.47 0.86 -7.23
CA VAL A 70 -11.03 1.01 -7.01
C VAL A 70 -10.68 2.48 -7.18
N ILE A 71 -10.14 3.11 -6.13
CA ILE A 71 -9.89 4.55 -6.06
C ILE A 71 -8.39 4.79 -6.10
N SER A 72 -7.91 5.50 -7.13
CA SER A 72 -6.51 5.88 -7.34
C SER A 72 -6.38 7.34 -7.81
N THR A 73 -7.14 8.19 -7.19
CA THR A 73 -7.16 9.65 -7.39
C THR A 73 -6.16 10.33 -6.42
N PRO A 74 -5.93 11.64 -6.49
CA PRO A 74 -5.22 12.36 -5.45
C PRO A 74 -5.86 12.20 -4.06
N ILE A 75 -5.03 12.12 -3.02
CA ILE A 75 -5.43 11.82 -1.63
C ILE A 75 -6.60 12.67 -1.12
N ASP A 76 -6.64 13.96 -1.45
CA ASP A 76 -7.68 14.90 -0.98
C ASP A 76 -9.09 14.52 -1.42
N SER A 77 -9.20 13.68 -2.44
CA SER A 77 -10.48 13.17 -2.94
C SER A 77 -10.85 11.78 -2.39
N HIS A 78 -9.91 11.06 -1.77
CA HIS A 78 -10.11 9.68 -1.31
C HIS A 78 -11.29 9.55 -0.35
N PHE A 79 -11.33 10.39 0.69
CA PHE A 79 -12.40 10.34 1.69
C PHE A 79 -13.78 10.51 1.06
N LYS A 80 -13.98 11.57 0.28
CA LYS A 80 -15.28 11.87 -0.36
C LYS A 80 -15.74 10.76 -1.29
N ILE A 81 -14.84 10.23 -2.11
CA ILE A 81 -15.15 9.18 -3.08
C ILE A 81 -15.44 7.86 -2.37
N ALA A 82 -14.59 7.45 -1.42
CA ALA A 82 -14.75 6.21 -0.67
C ALA A 82 -16.02 6.22 0.18
N ARG A 83 -16.32 7.34 0.85
CA ARG A 83 -17.55 7.52 1.60
C ARG A 83 -18.78 7.32 0.71
N ASN A 84 -18.88 8.04 -0.40
CA ASN A 84 -20.03 7.95 -1.30
C ASN A 84 -20.19 6.54 -1.90
N ALA A 85 -19.07 5.86 -2.21
CA ALA A 85 -19.08 4.48 -2.68
C ALA A 85 -19.63 3.52 -1.63
N LEU A 86 -19.17 3.62 -0.39
CA LEU A 86 -19.67 2.81 0.74
C LEU A 86 -21.16 3.11 1.00
N GLU A 87 -21.56 4.37 0.98
CA GLU A 87 -22.97 4.78 1.13
C GLU A 87 -23.85 4.20 0.02
N ALA A 88 -23.33 4.08 -1.21
CA ALA A 88 -23.98 3.44 -2.36
C ALA A 88 -23.91 1.89 -2.34
N GLY A 89 -23.43 1.27 -1.27
CA GLY A 89 -23.36 -0.18 -1.12
C GLY A 89 -22.23 -0.86 -1.89
N LYS A 90 -21.19 -0.13 -2.28
CA LYS A 90 -20.04 -0.70 -3.01
C LYS A 90 -18.90 -1.07 -2.05
N HIS A 91 -18.29 -2.22 -2.27
CA HIS A 91 -16.97 -2.51 -1.66
C HIS A 91 -15.93 -1.51 -2.19
N VAL A 92 -14.96 -1.15 -1.38
CA VAL A 92 -13.98 -0.12 -1.72
C VAL A 92 -12.56 -0.67 -1.59
N PHE A 93 -11.79 -0.55 -2.68
CA PHE A 93 -10.34 -0.53 -2.67
C PHE A 93 -9.90 0.93 -2.82
N VAL A 94 -9.08 1.43 -1.91
CA VAL A 94 -8.54 2.79 -2.01
C VAL A 94 -7.02 2.77 -1.86
N GLU A 95 -6.33 3.52 -2.71
CA GLU A 95 -4.88 3.69 -2.61
C GLU A 95 -4.46 4.37 -1.31
N LYS A 96 -3.24 4.05 -0.90
CA LYS A 96 -2.60 4.73 0.23
C LYS A 96 -2.22 6.19 -0.14
N PRO A 97 -2.23 7.10 0.82
CA PRO A 97 -2.87 7.02 2.13
C PRO A 97 -4.39 6.95 2.00
N MET A 98 -5.05 6.20 2.89
CA MET A 98 -6.52 6.03 2.84
C MET A 98 -7.26 7.36 2.86
N THR A 99 -6.82 8.28 3.70
CA THR A 99 -7.39 9.62 3.89
C THR A 99 -6.31 10.60 4.33
N SER A 100 -6.61 11.89 4.25
CA SER A 100 -5.71 12.96 4.72
C SER A 100 -5.67 13.08 6.25
N THR A 101 -6.74 12.68 6.94
CA THR A 101 -6.89 12.87 8.39
C THR A 101 -7.35 11.60 9.12
N ILE A 102 -7.02 11.52 10.42
CA ILE A 102 -7.48 10.44 11.32
C ILE A 102 -9.01 10.43 11.45
N VAL A 103 -9.63 11.61 11.46
CA VAL A 103 -11.09 11.75 11.60
C VAL A 103 -11.80 11.11 10.41
N GLU A 104 -11.35 11.43 9.20
CA GLU A 104 -11.88 10.84 7.97
C GLU A 104 -11.69 9.32 7.94
N ALA A 105 -10.51 8.83 8.33
CA ALA A 105 -10.23 7.39 8.40
C ALA A 105 -11.19 6.65 9.35
N LYS A 106 -11.46 7.22 10.53
CA LYS A 106 -12.43 6.67 11.49
C LYS A 106 -13.85 6.68 10.93
N GLN A 107 -14.24 7.74 10.21
CA GLN A 107 -15.56 7.82 9.59
C GLN A 107 -15.76 6.75 8.50
N LEU A 108 -14.77 6.56 7.62
CA LEU A 108 -14.83 5.50 6.60
C LEU A 108 -14.97 4.12 7.23
N LEU A 109 -14.17 3.82 8.27
CA LEU A 109 -14.27 2.56 9.00
C LEU A 109 -15.65 2.35 9.64
N LYS A 110 -16.24 3.41 10.23
CA LYS A 110 -17.59 3.35 10.80
C LYS A 110 -18.63 3.02 9.74
N ILE A 111 -18.60 3.68 8.60
CA ILE A 111 -19.54 3.46 7.48
C ILE A 111 -19.35 2.05 6.91
N ALA A 112 -18.11 1.62 6.65
CA ALA A 112 -17.82 0.29 6.12
C ALA A 112 -18.37 -0.81 7.05
N LYS A 113 -18.16 -0.68 8.37
CA LYS A 113 -18.68 -1.61 9.36
C LYS A 113 -20.22 -1.62 9.43
N SER A 114 -20.87 -0.45 9.44
CA SER A 114 -22.33 -0.36 9.52
C SER A 114 -23.03 -0.94 8.31
N LYS A 115 -22.37 -0.93 7.14
CA LYS A 115 -22.90 -1.46 5.88
C LYS A 115 -22.40 -2.87 5.55
N ASN A 116 -21.54 -3.44 6.37
CA ASN A 116 -20.91 -4.75 6.16
C ASN A 116 -20.20 -4.84 4.79
N LEU A 117 -19.40 -3.81 4.45
CA LEU A 117 -18.68 -3.68 3.18
C LEU A 117 -17.18 -3.73 3.41
N ASN A 118 -16.43 -4.33 2.47
CA ASN A 118 -14.97 -4.28 2.49
C ASN A 118 -14.49 -2.84 2.26
N LEU A 119 -13.60 -2.38 3.14
CA LEU A 119 -12.77 -1.19 2.96
C LEU A 119 -11.32 -1.66 2.96
N PHE A 120 -10.74 -1.79 1.78
CA PHE A 120 -9.40 -2.29 1.55
C PHE A 120 -8.47 -1.13 1.17
N VAL A 121 -7.31 -1.06 1.80
CA VAL A 121 -6.31 -0.01 1.53
C VAL A 121 -5.08 -0.60 0.88
N GLY A 122 -4.63 0.00 -0.22
CA GLY A 122 -3.53 -0.46 -1.04
C GLY A 122 -2.15 -0.28 -0.39
N HIS A 123 -1.81 -1.14 0.55
CA HIS A 123 -0.46 -1.24 1.13
C HIS A 123 0.33 -2.34 0.40
N ILE A 124 0.76 -2.05 -0.82
CA ILE A 124 1.32 -3.01 -1.78
C ILE A 124 2.40 -3.95 -1.23
N PHE A 125 3.31 -3.45 -0.36
CA PHE A 125 4.42 -4.27 0.13
C PHE A 125 4.01 -5.34 1.14
N LEU A 126 2.84 -5.22 1.77
CA LEU A 126 2.29 -6.27 2.64
C LEU A 126 1.94 -7.54 1.88
N HIS A 127 1.65 -7.41 0.57
CA HIS A 127 1.30 -8.51 -0.31
C HIS A 127 2.52 -9.15 -0.99
N ASN A 128 3.75 -8.65 -0.71
CA ASN A 128 4.97 -9.22 -1.24
C ASN A 128 5.22 -10.62 -0.64
N GLU A 129 5.56 -11.59 -1.49
CA GLU A 129 5.84 -12.98 -1.06
C GLU A 129 7.02 -13.06 -0.09
N ILE A 130 8.02 -12.17 -0.23
CA ILE A 130 9.15 -12.09 0.68
C ILE A 130 8.70 -11.63 2.06
N PHE A 131 7.82 -10.63 2.14
CA PHE A 131 7.29 -10.17 3.41
C PHE A 131 6.53 -11.28 4.16
N LYS A 132 5.75 -12.09 3.44
CA LYS A 132 5.11 -13.30 4.01
C LYS A 132 6.15 -14.29 4.55
N LYS A 133 7.30 -14.45 3.87
CA LYS A 133 8.42 -15.27 4.37
C LYS A 133 9.06 -14.67 5.62
N ILE A 134 9.26 -13.35 5.65
CA ILE A 134 9.82 -12.64 6.82
C ILE A 134 8.90 -12.80 8.05
N LYS A 135 7.57 -12.68 7.89
CA LYS A 135 6.61 -12.98 8.98
C LYS A 135 6.78 -14.41 9.52
N LYS A 136 7.01 -15.39 8.64
CA LYS A 136 7.27 -16.77 9.06
C LYS A 136 8.62 -16.91 9.78
N ILE A 137 9.65 -16.21 9.32
CA ILE A 137 10.95 -16.16 10.00
C ILE A 137 10.80 -15.55 11.40
N ASP A 138 10.09 -14.43 11.52
CA ASP A 138 9.87 -13.77 12.81
C ASP A 138 9.16 -14.68 13.83
N SER A 139 8.16 -15.45 13.37
CA SER A 139 7.45 -16.40 14.24
C SER A 139 8.32 -17.57 14.72
N GLN A 140 9.38 -17.90 13.98
CA GLN A 140 10.29 -19.04 14.29
C GLN A 140 11.55 -18.62 15.07
N GLU A 141 12.11 -17.45 14.75
CA GLU A 141 13.43 -17.05 15.24
C GLU A 141 13.43 -15.72 16.01
N SER A 142 12.34 -15.00 16.00
CA SER A 142 12.19 -13.64 16.55
C SER A 142 13.21 -12.64 16.02
N ILE A 143 12.79 -11.76 15.15
CA ILE A 143 13.61 -10.65 14.65
C ILE A 143 13.85 -9.66 15.80
N ILE A 144 15.10 -9.37 16.13
CA ILE A 144 15.49 -8.47 17.22
C ILE A 144 15.81 -7.06 16.72
N TYR A 145 16.17 -6.94 15.43
CA TYR A 145 16.49 -5.68 14.79
C TYR A 145 16.09 -5.69 13.32
N ALA A 146 15.58 -4.58 12.83
CA ALA A 146 15.33 -4.37 11.39
C ALA A 146 15.83 -2.99 10.96
N HIS A 147 16.37 -2.90 9.73
CA HIS A 147 16.74 -1.64 9.10
C HIS A 147 16.09 -1.53 7.73
N PHE A 148 15.24 -0.52 7.56
CA PHE A 148 14.58 -0.18 6.30
C PHE A 148 15.37 0.93 5.61
N ALA A 149 15.82 0.70 4.39
CA ALA A 149 16.57 1.65 3.58
C ALA A 149 15.88 1.89 2.24
N TRP A 150 15.54 3.15 1.98
CA TRP A 150 15.03 3.57 0.68
C TRP A 150 15.83 4.76 0.17
N LYS A 151 16.51 4.59 -0.97
CA LYS A 151 17.29 5.63 -1.64
C LYS A 151 16.89 5.69 -3.10
N LYS A 152 16.50 6.86 -3.58
CA LYS A 152 16.17 7.07 -5.00
C LYS A 152 15.94 8.55 -5.28
N PHE A 153 16.62 9.11 -6.27
CA PHE A 153 16.36 10.47 -6.70
C PHE A 153 14.94 10.63 -7.26
N GLY A 154 14.22 11.68 -6.80
CA GLY A 154 12.89 12.04 -7.33
C GLY A 154 11.76 12.00 -6.29
N THR A 155 10.51 12.10 -6.77
CA THR A 155 9.26 12.18 -5.96
C THR A 155 9.19 13.39 -5.05
N PHE A 156 9.67 14.56 -5.50
CA PHE A 156 9.72 15.81 -4.74
C PHE A 156 8.38 16.55 -4.67
N ASP A 157 7.45 16.20 -5.54
CA ASP A 157 6.06 16.71 -5.60
C ASP A 157 5.13 16.09 -4.53
N GLU A 158 5.61 15.09 -3.80
CA GLU A 158 4.88 14.43 -2.73
C GLU A 158 5.59 14.56 -1.38
N ASP A 159 4.82 14.58 -0.29
CA ASP A 159 5.34 14.55 1.08
C ASP A 159 6.07 13.23 1.37
N ILE A 160 7.33 13.29 1.83
CA ILE A 160 8.17 12.11 2.08
C ILE A 160 7.58 11.17 3.14
N PHE A 161 6.92 11.73 4.17
CA PHE A 161 6.28 10.94 5.23
C PHE A 161 5.05 10.21 4.71
N LYS A 162 4.16 10.89 3.99
CA LYS A 162 2.92 10.31 3.47
C LYS A 162 3.16 9.37 2.29
N ASN A 163 4.16 9.65 1.45
CA ASN A 163 4.45 8.82 0.29
C ASN A 163 5.37 7.64 0.61
N LEU A 164 6.61 7.91 1.04
CA LEU A 164 7.63 6.87 1.18
C LEU A 164 7.60 6.19 2.56
N LEU A 165 7.63 6.99 3.65
CA LEU A 165 7.64 6.44 5.00
C LEU A 165 6.38 5.63 5.34
N SER A 166 5.23 5.97 4.75
CA SER A 166 3.98 5.21 4.95
C SER A 166 4.11 3.73 4.61
N HIS A 167 4.92 3.39 3.61
CA HIS A 167 5.19 1.99 3.25
C HIS A 167 5.95 1.25 4.34
N ASP A 168 7.03 1.85 4.85
CA ASP A 168 7.86 1.21 5.87
C ASP A 168 7.11 1.11 7.20
N ILE A 169 6.38 2.16 7.60
CA ILE A 169 5.52 2.11 8.80
C ILE A 169 4.46 1.02 8.68
N SER A 170 3.86 0.81 7.50
CA SER A 170 2.88 -0.27 7.32
C SER A 170 3.47 -1.66 7.53
N LEU A 171 4.70 -1.90 7.03
CA LEU A 171 5.43 -3.15 7.23
C LEU A 171 5.83 -3.35 8.69
N ILE A 172 6.31 -2.29 9.35
CA ILE A 172 6.71 -2.31 10.76
C ILE A 172 5.51 -2.63 11.67
N LEU A 173 4.38 -1.96 11.45
CA LEU A 173 3.15 -2.20 12.21
C LEU A 173 2.62 -3.63 12.02
N GLU A 174 2.65 -4.15 10.80
CA GLU A 174 2.18 -5.50 10.49
C GLU A 174 3.11 -6.59 11.05
N LEU A 175 4.42 -6.33 11.13
CA LEU A 175 5.41 -7.30 11.60
C LEU A 175 5.60 -7.26 13.11
N PHE A 176 5.65 -6.07 13.70
CA PHE A 176 6.06 -5.86 15.09
C PHE A 176 4.97 -5.26 15.99
N GLY A 177 3.86 -4.81 15.39
CA GLY A 177 2.85 -4.04 16.10
C GLY A 177 3.24 -2.57 16.33
N ALA A 178 2.49 -1.90 17.20
CA ALA A 178 2.73 -0.48 17.49
C ALA A 178 4.05 -0.28 18.25
N PRO A 179 4.88 0.68 17.82
CA PRO A 179 6.11 0.99 18.54
C PRO A 179 5.83 1.71 19.86
N ASN A 180 6.65 1.40 20.87
CA ASN A 180 6.61 2.09 22.17
C ASN A 180 7.10 3.54 22.06
N ARG A 181 8.11 3.77 21.22
CA ARG A 181 8.69 5.10 20.96
C ARG A 181 9.15 5.20 19.52
N ILE A 182 8.90 6.36 18.92
CA ILE A 182 9.44 6.75 17.61
C ILE A 182 10.18 8.06 17.79
N ARG A 183 11.40 8.14 17.23
CA ARG A 183 12.21 9.35 17.23
C ARG A 183 12.67 9.65 15.81
N LEU A 184 12.36 10.83 15.30
CA LEU A 184 12.96 11.39 14.10
C LEU A 184 14.36 11.85 14.47
N THR A 185 15.39 11.15 13.99
CA THR A 185 16.81 11.40 14.36
C THR A 185 17.48 12.36 13.40
N SER A 186 16.98 12.43 12.17
CA SER A 186 17.45 13.37 11.15
C SER A 186 16.33 13.77 10.22
N ASN A 187 16.28 15.05 9.86
CA ASN A 187 15.42 15.58 8.79
C ASN A 187 16.22 16.66 8.06
N VAL A 188 16.57 16.41 6.81
CA VAL A 188 17.37 17.30 5.97
C VAL A 188 16.61 17.62 4.70
N GLY A 189 16.44 18.91 4.42
CA GLY A 189 15.90 19.44 3.17
C GLY A 189 17.01 19.96 2.26
N PHE A 190 16.84 19.77 0.95
CA PHE A 190 17.71 20.33 -0.09
C PHE A 190 16.89 20.88 -1.25
N ILE A 191 15.96 20.08 -1.80
CA ILE A 191 15.01 20.48 -2.85
C ILE A 191 13.68 20.90 -2.21
N THR A 192 13.29 20.19 -1.15
CA THR A 192 12.09 20.47 -0.36
C THR A 192 12.48 20.61 1.12
N THR A 193 11.51 20.77 2.01
CA THR A 193 11.75 20.84 3.46
C THR A 193 12.21 19.53 4.09
N SER A 194 12.04 18.39 3.39
CA SER A 194 12.37 17.06 3.90
C SER A 194 12.71 16.13 2.75
N ASP A 195 13.99 15.99 2.43
CA ASP A 195 14.47 15.13 1.33
C ASP A 195 15.23 13.90 1.82
N ARG A 196 15.75 13.96 3.04
CA ARG A 196 16.37 12.83 3.72
C ARG A 196 15.89 12.79 5.16
N ILE A 197 15.35 11.65 5.57
CA ILE A 197 14.89 11.43 6.94
C ILE A 197 15.46 10.14 7.51
N SER A 198 15.71 10.14 8.82
CA SER A 198 16.07 8.93 9.56
C SER A 198 15.25 8.84 10.84
N LEU A 199 14.80 7.64 11.17
CA LEU A 199 14.00 7.36 12.36
C LEU A 199 14.58 6.17 13.11
N GLU A 200 14.45 6.22 14.44
CA GLU A 200 14.63 5.08 15.33
C GLU A 200 13.30 4.72 15.99
N LEU A 201 12.97 3.43 16.01
CA LEU A 201 11.78 2.90 16.65
C LEU A 201 12.16 1.87 17.70
N ASN A 202 11.70 2.10 18.94
CA ASN A 202 11.73 1.10 19.98
C ASN A 202 10.40 0.33 19.97
N LEU A 203 10.51 -0.97 19.80
CA LEU A 203 9.38 -1.88 19.67
C LEU A 203 9.18 -2.68 20.97
N THR A 204 8.10 -3.42 21.06
CA THR A 204 7.87 -4.36 22.17
C THR A 204 8.96 -5.44 22.20
N GLN A 205 9.14 -6.12 23.35
CA GLN A 205 10.11 -7.21 23.52
C GLN A 205 11.57 -6.79 23.25
N HIS A 206 11.94 -5.53 23.54
CA HIS A 206 13.28 -4.97 23.31
C HIS A 206 13.76 -5.01 21.86
N ARG A 207 12.84 -5.15 20.89
CA ARG A 207 13.18 -5.07 19.47
C ARG A 207 13.42 -3.61 19.07
N LYS A 208 14.27 -3.41 18.07
CA LYS A 208 14.60 -2.09 17.52
C LYS A 208 14.41 -2.09 16.00
N CYS A 209 14.07 -0.93 15.48
CA CYS A 209 13.97 -0.74 14.04
C CYS A 209 14.47 0.66 13.67
N ASP A 210 15.27 0.73 12.60
CA ASP A 210 15.71 1.97 12.00
C ASP A 210 15.11 2.11 10.59
N VAL A 211 14.79 3.34 10.23
CA VAL A 211 14.30 3.70 8.89
C VAL A 211 15.17 4.82 8.34
N SER A 212 15.64 4.68 7.13
CA SER A 212 16.39 5.70 6.40
C SER A 212 15.81 5.88 5.00
N ILE A 213 15.32 7.08 4.71
CA ILE A 213 14.78 7.45 3.40
C ILE A 213 15.58 8.62 2.86
N ASP A 214 16.10 8.48 1.64
CA ASP A 214 16.91 9.49 0.96
C ASP A 214 16.46 9.61 -0.50
N ARG A 215 15.70 10.67 -0.81
CA ARG A 215 15.19 10.92 -2.17
C ARG A 215 16.08 11.86 -3.01
N ILE A 216 17.23 12.25 -2.47
CA ILE A 216 18.29 12.97 -3.19
C ILE A 216 19.49 12.07 -3.51
N ALA A 217 19.46 10.79 -3.13
CA ALA A 217 20.49 9.82 -3.46
C ALA A 217 20.58 9.61 -4.99
N PRO A 218 21.78 9.63 -5.59
CA PRO A 218 21.93 9.50 -7.05
C PRO A 218 21.73 8.08 -7.58
N TYR A 219 21.49 7.11 -6.70
CA TYR A 219 21.26 5.71 -7.04
C TYR A 219 19.99 5.18 -6.37
N LYS A 220 19.45 4.10 -6.93
CA LYS A 220 18.29 3.41 -6.38
C LYS A 220 18.74 2.28 -5.46
N GLU A 221 18.24 2.28 -4.23
CA GLU A 221 18.31 1.18 -3.28
C GLU A 221 16.98 1.06 -2.57
N LYS A 222 16.46 -0.15 -2.49
CA LYS A 222 15.36 -0.49 -1.59
C LYS A 222 15.66 -1.83 -0.96
N SER A 223 16.07 -1.79 0.29
CA SER A 223 16.43 -2.97 1.05
C SER A 223 15.88 -2.93 2.45
N VAL A 224 15.62 -4.11 3.02
CA VAL A 224 15.34 -4.26 4.44
C VAL A 224 16.23 -5.35 4.99
N THR A 225 17.02 -5.02 5.99
CA THR A 225 17.85 -5.95 6.74
C THR A 225 17.11 -6.41 7.99
N PHE A 226 17.10 -7.70 8.25
CA PHE A 226 16.51 -8.30 9.44
C PHE A 226 17.55 -9.14 10.17
N LEU A 227 17.72 -8.87 11.45
CA LEU A 227 18.62 -9.62 12.32
C LEU A 227 17.80 -10.39 13.35
N THR A 228 18.01 -11.71 13.41
CA THR A 228 17.58 -12.58 14.49
C THR A 228 18.76 -12.90 15.39
N LYS A 229 18.57 -13.62 16.50
CA LYS A 229 19.71 -14.11 17.32
C LYS A 229 20.64 -15.03 16.55
N LYS A 230 20.16 -15.68 15.48
CA LYS A 230 20.91 -16.73 14.75
C LYS A 230 21.34 -16.28 13.37
N ASN A 231 20.53 -15.52 12.66
CA ASN A 231 20.65 -15.27 11.24
C ASN A 231 20.54 -13.78 10.89
N LEU A 232 21.15 -13.42 9.76
CA LEU A 232 21.00 -12.13 9.11
C LEU A 232 20.36 -12.34 7.74
N PHE A 233 19.25 -11.63 7.50
CA PHE A 233 18.52 -11.66 6.23
C PHE A 233 18.50 -10.28 5.60
N VAL A 234 18.51 -10.24 4.25
CA VAL A 234 18.34 -9.01 3.49
C VAL A 234 17.25 -9.23 2.45
N TRP A 235 16.19 -8.45 2.53
CA TRP A 235 15.20 -8.31 1.47
C TRP A 235 15.65 -7.20 0.53
N ASN A 236 15.96 -7.52 -0.70
CA ASN A 236 16.36 -6.58 -1.74
C ASN A 236 15.52 -6.83 -3.00
N ASP A 237 14.69 -5.85 -3.38
CA ASP A 237 13.73 -5.90 -4.48
C ASP A 237 12.84 -7.17 -4.44
N ASP A 238 13.09 -8.14 -5.30
CA ASP A 238 12.36 -9.41 -5.43
C ASP A 238 13.08 -10.61 -4.80
N LYS A 239 14.19 -10.38 -4.08
CA LYS A 239 15.05 -11.44 -3.52
C LYS A 239 15.14 -11.35 -2.02
N LEU A 240 15.10 -12.52 -1.36
CA LEU A 240 15.48 -12.69 0.04
C LEU A 240 16.82 -13.41 0.11
N LEU A 241 17.76 -12.76 0.75
CA LEU A 241 19.12 -13.28 0.95
C LEU A 241 19.30 -13.63 2.43
N ARG A 242 20.12 -14.64 2.72
CA ARG A 242 20.60 -14.97 4.08
C ARG A 242 22.11 -14.96 4.09
N PHE A 243 22.72 -14.38 5.11
CA PHE A 243 24.14 -14.40 5.33
C PHE A 243 24.58 -15.81 5.79
N ASP A 244 25.53 -16.39 5.07
CA ASP A 244 26.16 -17.66 5.43
C ASP A 244 27.45 -17.38 6.20
N LYS A 245 27.49 -17.71 7.48
CA LYS A 245 28.62 -17.45 8.38
C LYS A 245 29.90 -18.21 7.98
N ARG A 246 29.78 -19.37 7.31
CA ARG A 246 30.95 -20.17 6.90
C ARG A 246 31.63 -19.59 5.69
N SER A 247 30.86 -19.27 4.65
CA SER A 247 31.40 -18.68 3.42
C SER A 247 31.55 -17.16 3.48
N GLN A 248 31.00 -16.50 4.49
CA GLN A 248 30.91 -15.03 4.64
C GLN A 248 30.24 -14.34 3.44
N LEU A 249 29.30 -15.03 2.77
CA LEU A 249 28.59 -14.54 1.60
C LEU A 249 27.08 -14.53 1.83
N PHE A 250 26.38 -13.63 1.14
CA PHE A 250 24.92 -13.65 1.07
C PHE A 250 24.46 -14.66 0.03
N LYS A 251 23.65 -15.64 0.44
CA LYS A 251 23.03 -16.64 -0.43
C LYS A 251 21.56 -16.33 -0.64
N LYS A 252 21.10 -16.35 -1.88
CA LYS A 252 19.67 -16.22 -2.19
C LYS A 252 18.91 -17.44 -1.68
N ILE A 253 17.91 -17.21 -0.80
CA ILE A 253 17.07 -18.27 -0.24
C ILE A 253 15.64 -18.24 -0.80
N TYR A 254 15.22 -17.12 -1.41
CA TYR A 254 13.94 -17.00 -2.06
C TYR A 254 13.95 -15.87 -3.10
N GLN A 255 13.09 -16.02 -4.11
CA GLN A 255 12.79 -15.00 -5.11
C GLN A 255 11.29 -14.97 -5.36
N SER A 256 10.68 -13.77 -5.34
CA SER A 256 9.25 -13.59 -5.62
C SER A 256 8.93 -14.01 -7.05
N LYS A 257 7.80 -14.72 -7.21
CA LYS A 257 7.29 -15.16 -8.52
C LYS A 257 6.22 -14.19 -9.05
N ASN A 258 5.45 -13.60 -8.15
CA ASN A 258 4.36 -12.71 -8.49
C ASN A 258 4.68 -11.26 -8.07
N THR A 259 4.15 -10.30 -8.81
CA THR A 259 4.25 -8.89 -8.40
C THR A 259 3.37 -8.64 -7.17
N PRO A 260 3.82 -7.83 -6.21
CA PRO A 260 3.01 -7.48 -5.05
C PRO A 260 1.66 -6.85 -5.43
N LEU A 261 1.61 -6.04 -6.50
CA LEU A 261 0.38 -5.42 -6.98
C LEU A 261 -0.64 -6.46 -7.46
N HIS A 262 -0.19 -7.50 -8.17
CA HIS A 262 -1.07 -8.60 -8.58
C HIS A 262 -1.70 -9.30 -7.38
N LEU A 263 -0.86 -9.62 -6.38
CA LEU A 263 -1.32 -10.30 -5.16
C LEU A 263 -2.26 -9.45 -4.32
N GLU A 264 -2.00 -8.15 -4.22
CA GLU A 264 -2.86 -7.18 -3.54
C GLU A 264 -4.25 -7.11 -4.19
N CYS A 265 -4.31 -6.91 -5.50
CA CYS A 265 -5.57 -6.89 -6.25
C CYS A 265 -6.33 -8.22 -6.10
N LYS A 266 -5.61 -9.34 -6.14
CA LYS A 266 -6.17 -10.68 -5.99
C LYS A 266 -6.78 -10.89 -4.59
N ASP A 267 -6.09 -10.46 -3.53
CA ASP A 267 -6.59 -10.57 -2.15
C ASP A 267 -7.90 -9.79 -1.97
N PHE A 268 -8.00 -8.58 -2.55
CA PHE A 268 -9.25 -7.82 -2.55
C PHE A 268 -10.39 -8.55 -3.26
N ILE A 269 -10.15 -9.06 -4.48
CA ILE A 269 -11.18 -9.79 -5.25
C ILE A 269 -11.61 -11.07 -4.54
N ILE A 270 -10.68 -11.81 -3.93
CA ILE A 270 -11.00 -13.01 -3.13
C ILE A 270 -11.91 -12.66 -1.96
N ASN A 271 -11.62 -11.57 -1.23
CA ASN A 271 -12.44 -11.16 -0.09
C ASN A 271 -13.88 -10.87 -0.50
N ILE A 272 -14.09 -10.09 -1.56
CA ILE A 272 -15.45 -9.75 -2.01
C ILE A 272 -16.17 -10.94 -2.68
N THR A 273 -15.43 -11.87 -3.29
CA THR A 273 -16.01 -13.08 -3.91
C THR A 273 -16.47 -14.06 -2.85
N ASN A 274 -15.66 -14.29 -1.82
CA ASN A 274 -15.97 -15.19 -0.72
C ASN A 274 -16.90 -14.57 0.34
N LYS A 275 -17.41 -13.35 0.08
CA LYS A 275 -18.22 -12.58 1.03
C LYS A 275 -17.53 -12.40 2.41
N LYS A 276 -16.21 -12.44 2.42
CA LYS A 276 -15.40 -12.20 3.60
C LYS A 276 -15.19 -10.71 3.77
N VAL A 277 -15.87 -10.11 4.73
CA VAL A 277 -15.65 -8.70 5.06
C VAL A 277 -14.44 -8.59 5.97
N SER A 278 -13.45 -7.79 5.58
CA SER A 278 -12.28 -7.48 6.40
C SER A 278 -12.05 -5.96 6.42
N TYR A 279 -11.58 -5.49 7.58
CA TYR A 279 -11.20 -4.11 7.83
C TYR A 279 -9.72 -3.98 8.21
N ASP A 280 -8.96 -5.08 8.16
CA ASP A 280 -7.59 -5.15 8.68
C ASP A 280 -6.68 -4.13 8.00
N SER A 281 -6.71 -4.04 6.66
CA SER A 281 -5.93 -3.05 5.92
C SER A 281 -6.33 -1.60 6.23
N ALA A 282 -7.62 -1.34 6.46
CA ALA A 282 -8.10 -0.01 6.81
C ALA A 282 -7.78 0.36 8.26
N ILE A 283 -7.80 -0.59 9.20
CA ILE A 283 -7.35 -0.41 10.58
C ILE A 283 -5.85 -0.13 10.60
N LEU A 284 -5.07 -0.88 9.82
CA LEU A 284 -3.65 -0.63 9.66
C LEU A 284 -3.39 0.77 9.08
N ALA A 285 -4.10 1.17 8.02
CA ALA A 285 -3.99 2.49 7.41
C ALA A 285 -4.31 3.62 8.41
N LEU A 286 -5.32 3.45 9.27
CA LEU A 286 -5.61 4.38 10.36
C LEU A 286 -4.43 4.49 11.33
N ASN A 287 -3.79 3.37 11.68
CA ASN A 287 -2.63 3.37 12.59
C ASN A 287 -1.39 4.00 11.92
N VAL A 288 -1.16 3.75 10.62
CA VAL A 288 -0.14 4.44 9.82
C VAL A 288 -0.38 5.95 9.87
N THR A 289 -1.60 6.41 9.56
CA THR A 289 -1.95 7.84 9.59
C THR A 289 -1.70 8.46 10.98
N ARG A 290 -2.01 7.75 12.08
CA ARG A 290 -1.73 8.23 13.45
C ARG A 290 -0.24 8.42 13.72
N ILE A 291 0.61 7.52 13.23
CA ILE A 291 2.06 7.65 13.39
C ILE A 291 2.57 8.82 12.57
N LEU A 292 2.22 8.88 11.29
CA LEU A 292 2.70 9.93 10.39
C LEU A 292 2.27 11.32 10.86
N SER A 293 1.05 11.49 11.37
CA SER A 293 0.57 12.78 11.89
C SER A 293 1.34 13.30 13.11
N LYS A 294 2.09 12.46 13.82
CA LYS A 294 2.97 12.86 14.92
C LYS A 294 4.38 13.25 14.46
N LEU A 295 4.81 12.79 13.29
CA LEU A 295 6.15 13.00 12.75
C LEU A 295 6.23 14.20 11.80
N SER A 296 5.12 14.58 11.18
CA SER A 296 5.03 15.73 10.24
C SER A 296 4.66 17.07 10.90
N ARG A 297 4.83 17.17 12.23
CA ARG A 297 4.61 18.40 13.01
C ARG A 297 5.89 19.21 13.20
#